data_947873813d188f46fede61e29e4bbee1
#
_entry.id   947873813d188f46fede61e29e4bbee1
#
_cell.length_a   1.000
_cell.length_b   1.000
_cell.length_c   1.000
_cell.angle_alpha   90.00
_cell.angle_beta   90.00
_cell.angle_gamma   90.00
#
_symmetry.space_group_name_H-M   'P 1'
#
loop_
_entity.id
_entity.type
_entity.pdbx_description
1 polymer ?
#
loop_
_entity_poly.entity_id
_entity_poly.type
_entity_poly.pdbx_seq_one_letter_code
_entity_poly.pdbx_strand_id
1 'polypeptide(L)'
;GIGIPTLVANYIPEGINVVLQSENGLLGMGPFPFDGEEDPDLINAGKQTITTLPGSAIFDSAMSFGMIRSQKVDLTILGAMEVSENGDIANWKIPGKMVKGMGGAMDLVASAKNIIVAMQHVNKAGESKLLPECSLPLTGVNCVKKIVTELAVLELAVDGGFRLLERAPGVSIEDIRN
;
A
#
# COMPACT_ATOMS: atom_id res chain seq x y z
N GLY A 1 -1.97 -3.92 0.53
CA GLY A 1 -0.75 -4.11 1.36
C GLY A 1 -1.10 -4.50 2.77
N ILE A 2 -0.14 -5.07 3.50
CA ILE A 2 -0.31 -5.50 4.90
C ILE A 2 -0.22 -4.30 5.83
N GLY A 3 -0.95 -4.31 6.96
CA GLY A 3 -0.94 -3.25 7.98
C GLY A 3 -1.86 -2.08 7.63
N ILE A 4 -1.40 -0.83 7.74
CA ILE A 4 -2.21 0.37 7.49
C ILE A 4 -3.02 0.29 6.19
N PRO A 5 -2.48 -0.17 5.05
CA PRO A 5 -3.24 -0.29 3.81
C PRO A 5 -4.50 -1.15 3.89
N THR A 6 -4.57 -2.16 4.76
CA THR A 6 -5.77 -3.00 4.90
C THR A 6 -6.95 -2.25 5.52
N LEU A 7 -6.68 -1.17 6.26
CA LEU A 7 -7.71 -0.36 6.90
C LEU A 7 -8.38 0.63 5.95
N VAL A 8 -7.77 0.93 4.80
CA VAL A 8 -8.26 1.94 3.86
C VAL A 8 -9.67 1.62 3.34
N ALA A 9 -9.98 0.33 3.16
CA ALA A 9 -11.31 -0.11 2.73
C ALA A 9 -12.44 0.37 3.65
N ASN A 10 -12.17 0.56 4.95
CA ASN A 10 -13.16 1.02 5.93
C ASN A 10 -13.51 2.52 5.78
N TYR A 11 -12.73 3.25 4.98
CA TYR A 11 -12.87 4.70 4.81
C TYR A 11 -13.31 5.10 3.40
N ILE A 12 -13.79 4.14 2.59
CA ILE A 12 -14.37 4.44 1.28
C ILE A 12 -15.68 5.19 1.51
N PRO A 13 -15.82 6.45 0.99
CA PRO A 13 -17.02 7.23 1.18
C PRO A 13 -18.25 6.57 0.53
N GLU A 14 -19.40 6.78 1.12
CA GLU A 14 -20.67 6.35 0.54
C GLU A 14 -20.85 6.96 -0.88
N GLY A 15 -21.34 6.16 -1.80
CA GLY A 15 -21.54 6.57 -3.20
C GLY A 15 -20.30 6.44 -4.09
N ILE A 16 -19.14 6.10 -3.53
CA ILE A 16 -17.93 5.78 -4.32
C ILE A 16 -17.88 4.29 -4.59
N ASN A 17 -17.97 3.91 -5.86
CA ASN A 17 -17.91 2.51 -6.26
C ASN A 17 -16.44 2.09 -6.44
N VAL A 18 -15.98 1.21 -5.56
CA VAL A 18 -14.63 0.64 -5.57
C VAL A 18 -14.73 -0.89 -5.55
N VAL A 19 -14.07 -1.53 -6.48
CA VAL A 19 -13.92 -2.99 -6.50
C VAL A 19 -12.55 -3.34 -5.94
N LEU A 20 -12.53 -4.02 -4.80
CA LEU A 20 -11.30 -4.42 -4.14
C LEU A 20 -10.82 -5.78 -4.67
N GLN A 21 -9.53 -5.87 -4.96
CA GLN A 21 -8.86 -7.12 -5.33
C GLN A 21 -7.95 -7.59 -4.20
N SER A 22 -8.00 -8.87 -3.87
CA SER A 22 -6.96 -9.58 -3.12
C SER A 22 -6.08 -10.34 -4.13
N GLU A 23 -4.77 -10.10 -4.11
CA GLU A 23 -3.84 -10.63 -5.10
C GLU A 23 -3.74 -12.16 -5.10
N ASN A 24 -4.17 -12.82 -4.02
CA ASN A 24 -4.25 -14.27 -3.93
C ASN A 24 -5.33 -14.90 -4.82
N GLY A 25 -6.27 -14.12 -5.37
CA GLY A 25 -7.22 -14.58 -6.37
C GLY A 25 -8.68 -14.22 -6.13
N LEU A 26 -8.98 -13.09 -5.53
CA LEU A 26 -10.35 -12.61 -5.33
C LEU A 26 -10.54 -11.20 -5.86
N LEU A 27 -11.56 -10.99 -6.67
CA LEU A 27 -12.09 -9.68 -7.07
C LEU A 27 -13.48 -9.49 -6.47
N GLY A 28 -13.75 -8.33 -5.90
CA GLY A 28 -14.99 -8.06 -5.18
C GLY A 28 -14.94 -8.51 -3.71
N MET A 29 -13.83 -8.19 -3.04
CA MET A 29 -13.64 -8.42 -1.62
C MET A 29 -14.63 -7.56 -0.82
N GLY A 30 -15.34 -8.20 0.12
CA GLY A 30 -16.30 -7.59 1.03
C GLY A 30 -15.72 -7.27 2.41
N PRO A 31 -16.57 -6.85 3.35
CA PRO A 31 -16.18 -6.56 4.72
C PRO A 31 -15.70 -7.81 5.48
N PHE A 32 -15.23 -7.61 6.72
CA PHE A 32 -14.95 -8.71 7.63
C PHE A 32 -16.23 -9.48 7.98
N PRO A 33 -16.16 -10.83 8.11
CA PRO A 33 -17.30 -11.63 8.54
C PRO A 33 -17.67 -11.33 10.00
N PHE A 34 -18.89 -11.67 10.39
CA PHE A 34 -19.27 -11.75 11.80
C PHE A 34 -18.67 -12.99 12.44
N ASP A 35 -18.53 -12.96 13.78
CA ASP A 35 -18.01 -14.09 14.55
C ASP A 35 -18.83 -15.37 14.26
N GLY A 36 -18.14 -16.43 13.85
CA GLY A 36 -18.73 -17.72 13.48
C GLY A 36 -19.17 -17.86 12.02
N GLU A 37 -19.00 -16.82 11.21
CA GLU A 37 -19.28 -16.85 9.77
C GLU A 37 -18.00 -16.83 8.92
N GLU A 38 -16.82 -16.99 9.57
CA GLU A 38 -15.54 -16.95 8.90
C GLU A 38 -15.34 -18.14 7.96
N ASP A 39 -14.96 -17.85 6.73
CA ASP A 39 -14.46 -18.85 5.79
C ASP A 39 -12.92 -18.75 5.75
N PRO A 40 -12.20 -19.80 6.19
CA PRO A 40 -10.74 -19.78 6.25
C PRO A 40 -10.08 -19.72 4.88
N ASP A 41 -10.79 -20.03 3.81
CA ASP A 41 -10.29 -19.95 2.44
C ASP A 41 -10.45 -18.54 1.82
N LEU A 42 -11.26 -17.68 2.46
CA LEU A 42 -11.47 -16.28 2.03
C LEU A 42 -10.62 -15.33 2.87
N ILE A 43 -9.45 -14.96 2.36
CA ILE A 43 -8.51 -14.08 3.06
C ILE A 43 -8.06 -12.90 2.21
N ASN A 44 -7.76 -11.78 2.88
CA ASN A 44 -7.12 -10.61 2.26
C ASN A 44 -5.58 -10.74 2.22
N ALA A 45 -4.91 -9.73 1.67
CA ALA A 45 -3.44 -9.66 1.63
C ALA A 45 -2.79 -9.69 3.02
N GLY A 46 -3.51 -9.29 4.08
CA GLY A 46 -3.09 -9.34 5.48
C GLY A 46 -3.35 -10.68 6.15
N LYS A 47 -3.88 -11.68 5.42
CA LYS A 47 -4.28 -13.01 5.94
C LYS A 47 -5.42 -12.95 6.96
N GLN A 48 -6.24 -11.92 6.90
CA GLN A 48 -7.47 -11.81 7.68
C GLN A 48 -8.63 -12.37 6.85
N THR A 49 -9.55 -13.08 7.50
CA THR A 49 -10.77 -13.57 6.85
C THR A 49 -11.65 -12.41 6.40
N ILE A 50 -12.25 -12.57 5.23
CA ILE A 50 -13.11 -11.56 4.59
C ILE A 50 -14.36 -12.24 4.04
N THR A 51 -15.33 -11.43 3.63
CA THR A 51 -16.49 -11.88 2.85
C THR A 51 -16.31 -11.51 1.37
N THR A 52 -17.26 -11.94 0.55
CA THR A 52 -17.35 -11.58 -0.86
C THR A 52 -18.59 -10.74 -1.12
N LEU A 53 -18.49 -9.80 -2.06
CA LEU A 53 -19.63 -9.02 -2.52
C LEU A 53 -20.39 -9.77 -3.62
N PRO A 54 -21.71 -9.50 -3.82
CA PRO A 54 -22.43 -10.00 -4.99
C PRO A 54 -21.73 -9.63 -6.30
N GLY A 55 -21.50 -10.62 -7.17
CA GLY A 55 -20.76 -10.43 -8.41
C GLY A 55 -19.23 -10.54 -8.28
N SER A 56 -18.75 -10.96 -7.12
CA SER A 56 -17.33 -11.29 -6.93
C SER A 56 -16.89 -12.48 -7.81
N ALA A 57 -15.59 -12.57 -8.06
CA ALA A 57 -14.98 -13.65 -8.82
C ALA A 57 -13.75 -14.19 -8.09
N ILE A 58 -13.64 -15.52 -8.04
CA ILE A 58 -12.48 -16.22 -7.50
C ILE A 58 -11.73 -16.87 -8.66
N PHE A 59 -10.42 -16.74 -8.67
CA PHE A 59 -9.55 -17.24 -9.75
C PHE A 59 -8.17 -17.59 -9.18
N ASP A 60 -7.37 -18.27 -9.97
CA ASP A 60 -6.02 -18.64 -9.57
C ASP A 60 -5.06 -17.44 -9.52
N SER A 61 -3.92 -17.64 -8.88
CA SER A 61 -2.90 -16.59 -8.74
C SER A 61 -2.31 -16.16 -10.09
N ALA A 62 -2.25 -17.03 -11.09
CA ALA A 62 -1.72 -16.68 -12.41
C ALA A 62 -2.64 -15.67 -13.09
N MET A 63 -3.95 -15.85 -13.03
CA MET A 63 -4.94 -14.90 -13.53
C MET A 63 -4.90 -13.58 -12.74
N SER A 64 -4.82 -13.64 -11.41
CA SER A 64 -4.72 -12.47 -10.55
C SER A 64 -3.51 -11.60 -10.91
N PHE A 65 -2.32 -12.19 -10.98
CA PHE A 65 -1.11 -11.48 -11.38
C PHE A 65 -1.12 -11.06 -12.86
N GLY A 66 -1.80 -11.81 -13.71
CA GLY A 66 -2.08 -11.42 -15.09
C GLY A 66 -2.87 -10.10 -15.18
N MET A 67 -3.91 -9.93 -14.35
CA MET A 67 -4.66 -8.67 -14.25
C MET A 67 -3.78 -7.51 -13.74
N ILE A 68 -2.95 -7.76 -12.73
CA ILE A 68 -2.01 -6.76 -12.18
C ILE A 68 -1.04 -6.32 -13.28
N ARG A 69 -0.33 -7.26 -13.90
CA ARG A 69 0.68 -6.99 -14.95
C ARG A 69 0.11 -6.36 -16.21
N SER A 70 -1.17 -6.63 -16.54
CA SER A 70 -1.86 -6.02 -17.67
C SER A 70 -2.43 -4.63 -17.37
N GLN A 71 -2.07 -4.02 -16.22
CA GLN A 71 -2.52 -2.69 -15.79
C GLN A 71 -4.05 -2.56 -15.62
N LYS A 72 -4.70 -3.65 -15.19
CA LYS A 72 -6.15 -3.64 -14.89
C LYS A 72 -6.45 -3.16 -13.48
N VAL A 73 -5.42 -3.00 -12.64
CA VAL A 73 -5.51 -2.41 -11.31
C VAL A 73 -5.24 -0.91 -11.41
N ASP A 74 -6.21 -0.09 -11.10
CA ASP A 74 -6.11 1.36 -11.22
C ASP A 74 -5.31 1.99 -10.08
N LEU A 75 -5.41 1.43 -8.87
CA LEU A 75 -4.78 1.96 -7.67
C LEU A 75 -4.24 0.83 -6.80
N THR A 76 -3.01 0.97 -6.37
CA THR A 76 -2.38 0.11 -5.36
C THR A 76 -1.97 0.94 -4.16
N ILE A 77 -2.34 0.47 -2.96
CA ILE A 77 -1.94 1.10 -1.70
C ILE A 77 -1.03 0.13 -0.96
N LEU A 78 0.20 0.55 -0.68
CA LEU A 78 1.24 -0.25 -0.04
C LEU A 78 1.75 0.42 1.23
N GLY A 79 2.17 -0.41 2.19
CA GLY A 79 3.02 0.05 3.29
C GLY A 79 4.47 0.14 2.85
N ALA A 80 5.25 1.03 3.48
CA ALA A 80 6.68 1.13 3.24
C ALA A 80 7.49 1.22 4.55
N MET A 81 8.73 0.79 4.46
CA MET A 81 9.77 1.03 5.47
C MET A 81 10.51 2.32 5.13
N GLU A 82 10.76 2.55 3.84
CA GLU A 82 11.42 3.75 3.31
C GLU A 82 10.84 4.11 1.94
N VAL A 83 10.79 5.41 1.63
CA VAL A 83 10.50 5.96 0.31
C VAL A 83 11.53 7.04 0.01
N SER A 84 12.12 7.02 -1.19
CA SER A 84 13.09 8.02 -1.62
C SER A 84 12.44 9.21 -2.33
N GLU A 85 13.21 10.33 -2.42
CA GLU A 85 12.84 11.52 -3.19
C GLU A 85 12.65 11.26 -4.69
N ASN A 86 13.15 10.13 -5.19
CA ASN A 86 12.98 9.68 -6.56
C ASN A 86 11.74 8.76 -6.75
N GLY A 87 11.03 8.47 -5.67
CA GLY A 87 9.87 7.58 -5.70
C GLY A 87 10.21 6.09 -5.66
N ASP A 88 11.39 5.73 -5.18
CA ASP A 88 11.72 4.34 -4.89
C ASP A 88 11.03 3.91 -3.60
N ILE A 89 10.74 2.63 -3.48
CA ILE A 89 10.09 2.05 -2.31
C ILE A 89 10.85 0.82 -1.80
N ALA A 90 11.02 0.72 -0.49
CA ALA A 90 11.55 -0.44 0.21
C ALA A 90 10.57 -0.90 1.29
N ASN A 91 10.09 -2.16 1.21
CA ASN A 91 9.08 -2.66 2.15
C ASN A 91 9.16 -4.15 2.47
N TRP A 92 10.18 -4.87 2.03
CA TRP A 92 10.19 -6.33 2.15
C TRP A 92 11.29 -6.92 3.01
N LYS A 93 12.42 -6.20 3.20
CA LYS A 93 13.59 -6.74 3.89
C LYS A 93 14.35 -5.66 4.68
N ILE A 94 14.73 -6.00 5.90
CA ILE A 94 15.75 -5.28 6.68
C ILE A 94 16.93 -6.24 6.84
N PRO A 95 18.09 -5.98 6.21
CA PRO A 95 19.25 -6.85 6.26
C PRO A 95 19.67 -7.18 7.70
N GLY A 96 19.92 -8.45 7.98
CA GLY A 96 20.32 -8.91 9.31
C GLY A 96 19.24 -8.93 10.39
N LYS A 97 18.04 -8.37 10.14
CA LYS A 97 16.96 -8.28 11.13
C LYS A 97 15.67 -8.98 10.70
N MET A 98 15.20 -8.75 9.49
CA MET A 98 13.87 -9.20 9.09
C MET A 98 13.76 -9.38 7.58
N VAL A 99 13.09 -10.46 7.18
CA VAL A 99 12.62 -10.66 5.81
C VAL A 99 11.12 -10.96 5.87
N LYS A 100 10.28 -10.01 5.45
CA LYS A 100 8.84 -10.23 5.33
C LYS A 100 8.47 -10.97 4.05
N GLY A 101 9.37 -10.99 3.09
CA GLY A 101 9.10 -11.44 1.73
C GLY A 101 8.44 -10.34 0.89
N MET A 102 8.65 -10.43 -0.41
CA MET A 102 8.14 -9.44 -1.36
C MET A 102 6.65 -9.65 -1.69
N GLY A 103 6.14 -10.87 -1.54
CA GLY A 103 4.77 -11.21 -1.96
C GLY A 103 4.50 -10.72 -3.38
N GLY A 104 3.33 -10.13 -3.61
CA GLY A 104 2.94 -9.50 -4.87
C GLY A 104 3.41 -8.05 -5.04
N ALA A 105 4.13 -7.47 -4.08
CA ALA A 105 4.45 -6.05 -4.09
C ALA A 105 5.29 -5.63 -5.29
N MET A 106 6.26 -6.44 -5.71
CA MET A 106 7.11 -6.13 -6.86
C MET A 106 6.33 -6.11 -8.18
N ASP A 107 5.36 -7.01 -8.36
CA ASP A 107 4.47 -7.00 -9.52
C ASP A 107 3.53 -5.77 -9.51
N LEU A 108 3.00 -5.43 -8.34
CA LEU A 108 2.14 -4.26 -8.16
C LEU A 108 2.87 -2.96 -8.49
N VAL A 109 4.08 -2.75 -7.95
CA VAL A 109 4.84 -1.52 -8.19
C VAL A 109 5.38 -1.40 -9.62
N ALA A 110 5.59 -2.54 -10.29
CA ALA A 110 6.01 -2.55 -11.70
C ALA A 110 4.87 -2.26 -12.68
N SER A 111 3.62 -2.45 -12.28
CA SER A 111 2.51 -2.53 -13.23
C SER A 111 1.30 -1.65 -12.90
N ALA A 112 1.04 -1.31 -11.63
CA ALA A 112 -0.11 -0.49 -11.26
C ALA A 112 0.02 0.93 -11.80
N LYS A 113 -1.10 1.51 -12.27
CA LYS A 113 -1.13 2.88 -12.81
C LYS A 113 -0.79 3.93 -11.75
N ASN A 114 -1.32 3.73 -10.55
CA ASN A 114 -1.13 4.64 -9.43
C ASN A 114 -0.71 3.87 -8.18
N ILE A 115 0.38 4.30 -7.58
CA ILE A 115 0.90 3.73 -6.35
C ILE A 115 0.89 4.79 -5.27
N ILE A 116 0.11 4.51 -4.21
CA ILE A 116 0.08 5.32 -3.00
C ILE A 116 0.74 4.53 -1.87
N VAL A 117 1.60 5.18 -1.13
CA VAL A 117 2.17 4.61 0.09
C VAL A 117 1.41 5.15 1.30
N ALA A 118 0.92 4.25 2.16
CA ALA A 118 0.33 4.59 3.46
C ALA A 118 1.22 4.03 4.57
N MET A 119 1.87 4.90 5.33
CA MET A 119 2.87 4.50 6.33
C MET A 119 2.98 5.52 7.46
N GLN A 120 3.62 5.15 8.57
CA GLN A 120 4.06 6.12 9.58
C GLN A 120 5.20 6.97 9.02
N HIS A 121 5.24 8.24 9.42
CA HIS A 121 6.24 9.21 8.94
C HIS A 121 7.65 8.84 9.40
N VAL A 122 7.77 8.43 10.66
CA VAL A 122 9.05 8.04 11.28
C VAL A 122 9.07 6.55 11.64
N ASN A 123 10.26 6.02 11.84
CA ASN A 123 10.47 4.69 12.38
C ASN A 123 10.37 4.67 13.91
N LYS A 124 10.57 3.53 14.55
CA LYS A 124 10.52 3.38 16.02
C LYS A 124 11.61 4.15 16.77
N ALA A 125 12.66 4.57 16.09
CA ALA A 125 13.73 5.38 16.66
C ALA A 125 13.48 6.89 16.49
N GLY A 126 12.38 7.28 15.82
CA GLY A 126 12.08 8.67 15.52
C GLY A 126 12.76 9.19 14.25
N GLU A 127 13.39 8.33 13.47
CA GLU A 127 14.05 8.73 12.24
C GLU A 127 13.07 8.74 11.06
N SER A 128 13.19 9.73 10.17
CA SER A 128 12.34 9.85 8.97
C SER A 128 12.45 8.61 8.08
N LYS A 129 11.33 8.20 7.54
CA LYS A 129 11.24 7.14 6.52
C LYS A 129 11.17 7.70 5.11
N LEU A 130 11.12 9.03 4.99
CA LEU A 130 11.24 9.78 3.75
C LEU A 130 12.70 10.20 3.60
N LEU A 131 13.38 9.70 2.60
CA LEU A 131 14.84 9.80 2.48
C LEU A 131 15.25 10.34 1.10
N PRO A 132 16.42 10.94 0.96
CA PRO A 132 16.97 11.25 -0.37
C PRO A 132 17.12 9.96 -1.20
N GLU A 133 17.64 8.91 -0.61
CA GLU A 133 17.80 7.57 -1.21
C GLU A 133 17.44 6.50 -0.19
N CYS A 134 16.77 5.41 -0.64
CA CYS A 134 16.50 4.28 0.23
C CYS A 134 17.79 3.56 0.62
N SER A 135 17.93 3.26 1.90
CA SER A 135 19.05 2.46 2.43
C SER A 135 18.75 0.96 2.42
N LEU A 136 17.47 0.59 2.40
CA LEU A 136 17.00 -0.78 2.39
C LEU A 136 16.85 -1.33 0.97
N PRO A 137 16.88 -2.68 0.79
CA PRO A 137 16.65 -3.31 -0.51
C PRO A 137 15.31 -2.90 -1.12
N LEU A 138 15.36 -2.42 -2.35
CA LEU A 138 14.21 -1.86 -3.05
C LEU A 138 13.17 -2.93 -3.41
N THR A 139 11.92 -2.53 -3.36
CA THR A 139 10.77 -3.25 -3.91
C THR A 139 10.46 -2.76 -5.33
N GLY A 140 10.61 -1.47 -5.56
CA GLY A 140 10.41 -0.81 -6.85
C GLY A 140 11.16 0.50 -6.95
N VAL A 141 11.38 0.94 -8.18
CA VAL A 141 12.14 2.15 -8.54
C VAL A 141 11.22 3.14 -9.24
N ASN A 142 11.27 4.40 -8.83
CA ASN A 142 10.52 5.52 -9.44
C ASN A 142 9.03 5.20 -9.71
N CYS A 143 8.37 4.55 -8.75
CA CYS A 143 7.01 4.04 -8.91
C CYS A 143 5.98 4.72 -7.99
N VAL A 144 6.40 5.22 -6.83
CA VAL A 144 5.51 5.91 -5.88
C VAL A 144 5.05 7.25 -6.46
N LYS A 145 3.75 7.54 -6.35
CA LYS A 145 3.17 8.82 -6.78
C LYS A 145 2.78 9.70 -5.61
N LYS A 146 2.26 9.09 -4.56
CA LYS A 146 1.74 9.80 -3.39
C LYS A 146 2.07 9.04 -2.11
N ILE A 147 2.30 9.78 -1.05
CA ILE A 147 2.57 9.24 0.28
C ILE A 147 1.60 9.86 1.26
N VAL A 148 0.98 9.03 2.08
CA VAL A 148 0.08 9.44 3.16
C VAL A 148 0.67 8.95 4.47
N THR A 149 0.89 9.86 5.39
CA THR A 149 1.35 9.57 6.75
C THR A 149 0.38 10.18 7.77
N GLU A 150 0.60 9.92 9.05
CA GLU A 150 -0.17 10.57 10.12
C GLU A 150 0.08 12.09 10.21
N LEU A 151 1.16 12.58 9.60
CA LEU A 151 1.52 13.99 9.62
C LEU A 151 1.10 14.75 8.38
N ALA A 152 1.12 14.10 7.20
CA ALA A 152 0.98 14.79 5.93
C ALA A 152 0.56 13.89 4.77
N VAL A 153 0.04 14.54 3.73
CA VAL A 153 -0.07 14.00 2.37
C VAL A 153 0.98 14.67 1.50
N LEU A 154 1.80 13.86 0.89
CA LEU A 154 2.91 14.27 0.03
C LEU A 154 2.76 13.65 -1.36
N GLU A 155 3.29 14.31 -2.37
CA GLU A 155 3.48 13.72 -3.69
C GLU A 155 4.94 13.87 -4.13
N LEU A 156 5.35 13.04 -5.07
CA LEU A 156 6.66 13.14 -5.68
C LEU A 156 6.65 14.26 -6.72
N ALA A 157 7.59 15.22 -6.62
CA ALA A 157 7.76 16.25 -7.60
C ALA A 157 8.41 15.69 -8.87
N VAL A 158 8.10 16.28 -10.03
CA VAL A 158 8.61 15.82 -11.34
C VAL A 158 10.13 15.94 -11.43
N ASP A 159 10.69 16.92 -10.75
CA ASP A 159 12.12 17.25 -10.66
C ASP A 159 12.80 16.61 -9.43
N GLY A 160 12.10 15.70 -8.76
CA GLY A 160 12.55 15.04 -7.55
C GLY A 160 12.12 15.75 -6.27
N GLY A 161 12.17 15.02 -5.15
CA GLY A 161 11.78 15.52 -3.84
C GLY A 161 10.30 15.36 -3.53
N PHE A 162 9.93 15.75 -2.32
CA PHE A 162 8.56 15.63 -1.79
C PHE A 162 7.85 16.98 -1.80
N ARG A 163 6.70 17.05 -2.44
CA ARG A 163 5.82 18.23 -2.40
C ARG A 163 4.70 18.00 -1.40
N LEU A 164 4.58 18.89 -0.42
CA LEU A 164 3.52 18.86 0.58
C LEU A 164 2.18 19.26 -0.06
N LEU A 165 1.17 18.41 0.05
CA LEU A 165 -0.20 18.67 -0.39
C LEU A 165 -1.11 19.07 0.78
N GLU A 166 -1.06 18.31 1.86
CA GLU A 166 -1.91 18.49 3.04
C GLU A 166 -1.12 18.24 4.32
N ARG A 167 -1.50 18.93 5.40
CA ARG A 167 -0.98 18.69 6.76
C ARG A 167 -2.10 18.17 7.64
N ALA A 168 -1.76 17.28 8.55
CA ALA A 168 -2.69 16.92 9.62
C ALA A 168 -2.97 18.14 10.53
N PRO A 169 -4.18 18.23 11.12
CA PRO A 169 -4.50 19.31 12.03
C PRO A 169 -3.51 19.42 13.17
N GLY A 170 -2.99 20.63 13.42
CA GLY A 170 -2.03 20.91 14.48
C GLY A 170 -0.56 20.59 14.18
N VAL A 171 -0.26 19.98 13.01
CA VAL A 171 1.11 19.65 12.61
C VAL A 171 1.76 20.85 11.92
N SER A 172 2.99 21.20 12.33
CA SER A 172 3.78 22.24 11.68
C SER A 172 4.57 21.70 10.47
N ILE A 173 5.11 22.59 9.64
CA ILE A 173 6.00 22.19 8.53
C ILE A 173 7.31 21.61 9.08
N GLU A 174 7.77 22.12 10.22
CA GLU A 174 8.97 21.65 10.90
C GLU A 174 8.81 20.21 11.38
N ASP A 175 7.63 19.83 11.90
CA ASP A 175 7.33 18.45 12.30
C ASP A 175 7.38 17.46 11.13
N ILE A 176 7.08 17.94 9.92
CA ILE A 176 7.09 17.11 8.70
C ILE A 176 8.51 16.97 8.13
N ARG A 177 9.40 17.94 8.40
CA ARG A 177 10.78 17.97 7.89
C ARG A 177 11.78 17.22 8.76
N ASN A 178 11.46 17.04 10.03
CA ASN A 178 12.31 16.38 11.04
C ASN A 178 11.93 14.90 11.18
#